data_9bb6c7a4e50b33d75454b73754f1f9b3
#
_entry.id   9bb6c7a4e50b33d75454b73754f1f9b3
#
_cell.length_a   1.000
_cell.length_b   1.000
_cell.length_c   1.000
_cell.angle_alpha   90.00
_cell.angle_beta   90.00
_cell.angle_gamma   90.00
#
_symmetry.space_group_name_H-M   'P 1'
#
loop_
_entity.id
_entity.type
_entity.pdbx_description
1 polymer ?
#
loop_
_entity_poly.entity_id
_entity_poly.type
_entity_poly.pdbx_seq_one_letter_code
_entity_poly.pdbx_strand_id
1 'polypeptide(L)'
;MKIGVIVPFHNAGSWLGRCLDSISDDFEVFMVNDHSYDDSEAVIIDKCAQRLHKNWNLTNAVTSNHGVAHARNLGLTEALCHGVHYVTFLDADDEFAPDAYAQMLGAIAEAPEDLIIQMNHVFITPEGSQRQRFPNKRGHYYLDRLPKLWASSCNKLFRADLVQNRFFIDGLNHGEDELFVLDCLSKARRIYNSEHIALRYHKDNPNSLSSSTTPEDLIGEQRALIDFLDQHRDDREICEAIRQRQTELWNNPVYMRNFGGNK
;
A
#
# COMPACT_ATOMS: atom_id res chain seq x y z
N MET A 1 -5.60 12.88 -16.76
CA MET A 1 -4.78 12.73 -15.54
C MET A 1 -4.23 11.33 -15.56
N LYS A 2 -2.95 11.11 -15.20
CA LYS A 2 -2.35 9.77 -15.17
C LYS A 2 -2.24 9.29 -13.73
N ILE A 3 -2.78 8.11 -13.44
CA ILE A 3 -2.64 7.44 -12.15
C ILE A 3 -1.82 6.17 -12.39
N GLY A 4 -0.66 6.07 -11.73
CA GLY A 4 0.20 4.90 -11.76
C GLY A 4 -0.21 3.90 -10.70
N VAL A 5 -0.37 2.64 -11.08
CA VAL A 5 -0.61 1.51 -10.17
C VAL A 5 0.65 0.66 -10.11
N ILE A 6 1.20 0.48 -8.92
CA ILE A 6 2.35 -0.37 -8.69
C ILE A 6 1.87 -1.70 -8.11
N VAL A 7 2.20 -2.80 -8.78
CA VAL A 7 1.81 -4.17 -8.41
C VAL A 7 3.08 -4.98 -8.15
N PRO A 8 3.58 -5.01 -6.90
CA PRO A 8 4.67 -5.92 -6.54
C PRO A 8 4.13 -7.35 -6.45
N PHE A 9 4.90 -8.33 -6.93
CA PHE A 9 4.50 -9.73 -6.80
C PHE A 9 5.70 -10.67 -6.64
N HIS A 10 5.50 -11.71 -5.85
CA HIS A 10 6.42 -12.83 -5.67
C HIS A 10 5.60 -14.10 -5.49
N ASN A 11 5.77 -15.07 -6.40
CA ASN A 11 5.03 -16.34 -6.37
C ASN A 11 3.50 -16.14 -6.20
N ALA A 12 2.92 -15.28 -7.02
CA ALA A 12 1.53 -14.87 -6.93
C ALA A 12 0.63 -15.46 -8.04
N GLY A 13 1.07 -16.47 -8.78
CA GLY A 13 0.38 -17.01 -9.94
C GLY A 13 -1.10 -17.33 -9.69
N SER A 14 -1.43 -17.85 -8.49
CA SER A 14 -2.82 -18.16 -8.11
C SER A 14 -3.74 -16.94 -7.93
N TRP A 15 -3.18 -15.76 -7.67
CA TRP A 15 -3.93 -14.55 -7.30
C TRP A 15 -3.83 -13.46 -8.36
N LEU A 16 -2.68 -13.38 -9.03
CA LEU A 16 -2.31 -12.29 -9.94
C LEU A 16 -3.31 -12.12 -11.09
N GLY A 17 -3.89 -13.20 -11.59
CA GLY A 17 -4.90 -13.14 -12.64
C GLY A 17 -6.12 -12.30 -12.23
N ARG A 18 -6.64 -12.51 -11.02
CA ARG A 18 -7.76 -11.77 -10.43
C ARG A 18 -7.40 -10.30 -10.21
N CYS A 19 -6.22 -10.07 -9.63
CA CYS A 19 -5.69 -8.73 -9.41
C CYS A 19 -5.66 -7.93 -10.71
N LEU A 20 -5.00 -8.46 -11.75
CA LEU A 20 -4.84 -7.80 -13.04
C LEU A 20 -6.17 -7.57 -13.77
N ASP A 21 -7.13 -8.51 -13.66
CA ASP A 21 -8.47 -8.35 -14.25
C ASP A 21 -9.27 -7.20 -13.64
N SER A 22 -8.95 -6.79 -12.42
CA SER A 22 -9.60 -5.68 -11.72
C SER A 22 -9.09 -4.30 -12.13
N ILE A 23 -7.95 -4.24 -12.84
CA ILE A 23 -7.31 -2.98 -13.22
C ILE A 23 -7.86 -2.48 -14.56
N SER A 24 -8.44 -1.28 -14.58
CA SER A 24 -8.92 -0.62 -15.80
C SER A 24 -7.76 -0.23 -16.72
N ASP A 25 -8.00 -0.23 -18.04
CA ASP A 25 -7.05 0.23 -19.06
C ASP A 25 -6.69 1.73 -18.97
N ASP A 26 -7.39 2.47 -18.13
CA ASP A 26 -7.13 3.90 -17.88
C ASP A 26 -5.91 4.14 -16.97
N PHE A 27 -5.47 3.10 -16.23
CA PHE A 27 -4.28 3.19 -15.40
C PHE A 27 -2.98 2.99 -16.18
N GLU A 28 -1.90 3.61 -15.72
CA GLU A 28 -0.53 3.22 -16.06
C GLU A 28 -0.09 2.14 -15.05
N VAL A 29 0.18 0.92 -15.49
CA VAL A 29 0.44 -0.22 -14.60
C VAL A 29 1.92 -0.57 -14.58
N PHE A 30 2.49 -0.72 -13.40
CA PHE A 30 3.88 -1.07 -13.14
C PHE A 30 3.93 -2.35 -12.32
N MET A 31 4.04 -3.48 -13.01
CA MET A 31 4.18 -4.80 -12.40
C MET A 31 5.65 -5.07 -12.08
N VAL A 32 5.97 -5.43 -10.85
CA VAL A 32 7.34 -5.71 -10.43
C VAL A 32 7.45 -7.13 -9.91
N ASN A 33 8.12 -7.98 -10.68
CA ASN A 33 8.42 -9.35 -10.30
C ASN A 33 9.61 -9.38 -9.34
N ASP A 34 9.35 -9.74 -8.09
CA ASP A 34 10.38 -9.94 -7.07
C ASP A 34 10.87 -11.40 -7.06
N HIS A 35 11.52 -11.84 -8.15
CA HIS A 35 12.11 -13.17 -8.32
C HIS A 35 11.10 -14.33 -8.12
N SER A 36 9.96 -14.28 -8.78
CA SER A 36 9.04 -15.43 -8.80
C SER A 36 9.65 -16.61 -9.55
N TYR A 37 9.36 -17.82 -9.05
CA TYR A 37 9.74 -19.11 -9.66
C TYR A 37 8.53 -20.00 -9.94
N ASP A 38 7.32 -19.46 -9.73
CA ASP A 38 6.05 -20.07 -10.10
C ASP A 38 5.58 -19.59 -11.49
N ASP A 39 4.33 -19.79 -11.82
CA ASP A 39 3.72 -19.41 -13.09
C ASP A 39 3.27 -17.92 -13.17
N SER A 40 3.68 -17.06 -12.21
CA SER A 40 3.30 -15.63 -12.18
C SER A 40 3.61 -14.91 -13.49
N GLU A 41 4.80 -15.10 -14.07
CA GLU A 41 5.15 -14.47 -15.37
C GLU A 41 4.27 -14.99 -16.51
N ALA A 42 3.94 -16.28 -16.53
CA ALA A 42 3.08 -16.85 -17.54
C ALA A 42 1.67 -16.24 -17.49
N VAL A 43 1.15 -15.98 -16.28
CA VAL A 43 -0.13 -15.28 -16.08
C VAL A 43 -0.08 -13.89 -16.69
N ILE A 44 0.99 -13.11 -16.47
CA ILE A 44 1.13 -11.77 -17.05
C ILE A 44 1.19 -11.82 -18.56
N ILE A 45 1.99 -12.73 -19.12
CA ILE A 45 2.12 -12.90 -20.58
C ILE A 45 0.76 -13.21 -21.21
N ASP A 46 -0.01 -14.13 -20.60
CA ASP A 46 -1.35 -14.49 -21.07
C ASP A 46 -2.32 -13.30 -21.01
N LYS A 47 -2.32 -12.55 -19.90
CA LYS A 47 -3.14 -11.33 -19.76
C LYS A 47 -2.76 -10.25 -20.77
N CYS A 48 -1.47 -10.01 -21.00
CA CYS A 48 -1.00 -9.07 -22.01
C CYS A 48 -1.40 -9.51 -23.44
N ALA A 49 -1.40 -10.81 -23.72
CA ALA A 49 -1.81 -11.33 -25.03
C ALA A 49 -3.32 -11.22 -25.26
N GLN A 50 -4.13 -11.40 -24.21
CA GLN A 50 -5.59 -11.28 -24.28
C GLN A 50 -6.09 -9.85 -24.43
N ARG A 51 -5.38 -8.90 -23.84
CA ARG A 51 -5.73 -7.50 -23.85
C ARG A 51 -4.56 -6.71 -24.40
N LEU A 52 -4.62 -6.09 -25.51
CA LEU A 52 -3.56 -5.25 -26.08
C LEU A 52 -3.28 -4.01 -25.18
N HIS A 53 -2.90 -4.23 -23.93
CA HIS A 53 -2.63 -3.17 -22.98
C HIS A 53 -1.39 -2.37 -23.37
N LYS A 54 -1.58 -1.13 -23.73
CA LYS A 54 -0.49 -0.22 -24.12
C LYS A 54 0.24 0.40 -22.92
N ASN A 55 -0.38 0.34 -21.74
CA ASN A 55 0.06 1.06 -20.53
C ASN A 55 0.56 0.11 -19.41
N TRP A 56 0.92 -1.13 -19.78
CA TRP A 56 1.43 -2.12 -18.83
C TRP A 56 2.95 -2.25 -18.97
N ASN A 57 3.65 -2.09 -17.86
CA ASN A 57 5.10 -2.18 -17.77
C ASN A 57 5.45 -3.33 -16.82
N LEU A 58 6.32 -4.24 -17.26
CA LEU A 58 6.82 -5.33 -16.43
C LEU A 58 8.31 -5.11 -16.17
N THR A 59 8.68 -5.07 -14.90
CA THR A 59 10.06 -4.97 -14.44
C THR A 59 10.40 -6.19 -13.59
N ASN A 60 11.56 -6.80 -13.85
CA ASN A 60 12.12 -7.85 -13.02
C ASN A 60 13.13 -7.25 -12.03
N ALA A 61 12.94 -7.49 -10.75
CA ALA A 61 13.93 -7.13 -9.74
C ALA A 61 15.17 -8.03 -9.90
N VAL A 62 16.31 -7.42 -10.25
CA VAL A 62 17.54 -8.15 -10.61
C VAL A 62 18.48 -8.30 -9.42
N THR A 63 18.12 -7.84 -8.24
CA THR A 63 18.99 -7.82 -7.07
C THR A 63 18.83 -9.03 -6.17
N SER A 64 19.89 -9.38 -5.43
CA SER A 64 19.86 -10.43 -4.41
C SER A 64 19.07 -10.08 -3.15
N ASN A 65 18.61 -8.86 -3.03
CA ASN A 65 17.77 -8.39 -1.92
C ASN A 65 16.32 -8.41 -2.36
N HIS A 66 15.61 -9.43 -1.92
CA HIS A 66 14.19 -9.62 -2.17
C HIS A 66 13.37 -8.93 -1.09
N GLY A 67 12.17 -8.56 -1.43
CA GLY A 67 11.19 -8.06 -0.50
C GLY A 67 10.26 -7.02 -1.13
N VAL A 68 9.04 -7.00 -0.64
CA VAL A 68 7.97 -6.14 -1.15
C VAL A 68 8.35 -4.65 -1.17
N ALA A 69 9.13 -4.19 -0.16
CA ALA A 69 9.63 -2.82 -0.09
C ALA A 69 10.47 -2.47 -1.31
N HIS A 70 11.44 -3.34 -1.67
CA HIS A 70 12.30 -3.16 -2.83
C HIS A 70 11.49 -3.14 -4.13
N ALA A 71 10.59 -4.09 -4.31
CA ALA A 71 9.73 -4.16 -5.49
C ALA A 71 8.85 -2.91 -5.63
N ARG A 72 8.26 -2.41 -4.53
CA ARG A 72 7.50 -1.14 -4.55
C ARG A 72 8.38 0.05 -4.91
N ASN A 73 9.62 0.11 -4.44
CA ASN A 73 10.57 1.18 -4.78
C ASN A 73 10.92 1.19 -6.27
N LEU A 74 11.16 0.03 -6.87
CA LEU A 74 11.40 -0.08 -8.31
C LEU A 74 10.18 0.40 -9.10
N GLY A 75 8.99 -0.09 -8.78
CA GLY A 75 7.75 0.32 -9.44
C GLY A 75 7.46 1.82 -9.26
N LEU A 76 7.76 2.38 -8.08
CA LEU A 76 7.63 3.81 -7.81
C LEU A 76 8.57 4.64 -8.70
N THR A 77 9.81 4.21 -8.82
CA THR A 77 10.81 4.87 -9.67
C THR A 77 10.36 4.87 -11.13
N GLU A 78 9.93 3.73 -11.64
CA GLU A 78 9.40 3.60 -13.00
C GLU A 78 8.16 4.48 -13.22
N ALA A 79 7.20 4.46 -12.31
CA ALA A 79 5.99 5.27 -12.41
C ALA A 79 6.32 6.77 -12.49
N LEU A 80 7.23 7.24 -11.65
CA LEU A 80 7.68 8.63 -11.67
C LEU A 80 8.40 8.99 -12.98
N CYS A 81 9.24 8.10 -13.53
CA CYS A 81 9.89 8.28 -14.84
C CYS A 81 8.87 8.38 -15.98
N HIS A 82 7.71 7.71 -15.88
CA HIS A 82 6.62 7.79 -16.85
C HIS A 82 5.72 9.03 -16.70
N GLY A 83 6.02 9.89 -15.73
CA GLY A 83 5.33 11.15 -15.53
C GLY A 83 3.88 11.00 -15.07
N VAL A 84 3.61 10.05 -14.19
CA VAL A 84 2.31 9.91 -13.53
C VAL A 84 2.06 11.12 -12.60
N HIS A 85 0.80 11.45 -12.39
CA HIS A 85 0.41 12.56 -11.51
C HIS A 85 0.14 12.07 -10.09
N TYR A 86 -0.38 10.86 -9.96
CA TYR A 86 -0.63 10.16 -8.71
C TYR A 86 -0.13 8.73 -8.79
N VAL A 87 0.25 8.18 -7.64
CA VAL A 87 0.67 6.79 -7.47
C VAL A 87 -0.25 6.11 -6.46
N THR A 88 -0.60 4.86 -6.72
CA THR A 88 -1.25 3.96 -5.77
C THR A 88 -0.57 2.58 -5.84
N PHE A 89 -0.74 1.78 -4.81
CA PHE A 89 -0.21 0.42 -4.74
C PHE A 89 -1.36 -0.57 -4.70
N LEU A 90 -1.15 -1.75 -5.29
CA LEU A 90 -2.10 -2.84 -5.27
C LEU A 90 -1.34 -4.15 -5.05
N ASP A 91 -1.60 -4.82 -3.94
CA ASP A 91 -0.99 -6.12 -3.67
C ASP A 91 -1.55 -7.18 -4.62
N ALA A 92 -0.71 -8.14 -5.04
CA ALA A 92 -1.05 -9.10 -6.08
C ALA A 92 -2.18 -10.08 -5.70
N ASP A 93 -2.52 -10.17 -4.42
CA ASP A 93 -3.61 -10.98 -3.88
C ASP A 93 -4.92 -10.19 -3.67
N ASP A 94 -4.89 -8.86 -3.92
CA ASP A 94 -6.04 -7.96 -3.80
C ASP A 94 -6.65 -7.59 -5.17
N GLU A 95 -7.74 -6.86 -5.16
CA GLU A 95 -8.43 -6.34 -6.35
C GLU A 95 -8.80 -4.87 -6.17
N PHE A 96 -8.83 -4.12 -7.26
CA PHE A 96 -9.58 -2.88 -7.26
C PHE A 96 -11.10 -3.15 -7.22
N ALA A 97 -11.82 -2.26 -6.56
CA ALA A 97 -13.27 -2.26 -6.62
C ALA A 97 -13.74 -1.87 -8.04
N PRO A 98 -14.95 -2.24 -8.44
CA PRO A 98 -15.53 -1.77 -9.70
C PRO A 98 -15.43 -0.25 -9.83
N ASP A 99 -15.11 0.22 -11.02
CA ASP A 99 -14.96 1.66 -11.33
C ASP A 99 -13.91 2.40 -10.50
N ALA A 100 -12.90 1.69 -9.95
CA ALA A 100 -11.87 2.28 -9.07
C ALA A 100 -11.19 3.51 -9.67
N TYR A 101 -10.90 3.50 -10.99
CA TYR A 101 -10.31 4.66 -11.64
C TYR A 101 -11.22 5.90 -11.55
N ALA A 102 -12.50 5.77 -11.86
CA ALA A 102 -13.47 6.86 -11.75
C ALA A 102 -13.67 7.31 -10.28
N GLN A 103 -13.67 6.36 -9.34
CA GLN A 103 -13.73 6.64 -7.91
C GLN A 103 -12.51 7.45 -7.44
N MET A 104 -11.31 7.10 -7.92
CA MET A 104 -10.07 7.82 -7.62
C MET A 104 -10.07 9.23 -8.21
N LEU A 105 -10.54 9.41 -9.46
CA LEU A 105 -10.70 10.74 -10.06
C LEU A 105 -11.69 11.59 -9.27
N GLY A 106 -12.80 11.01 -8.80
CA GLY A 106 -13.77 11.68 -7.93
C GLY A 106 -13.12 12.15 -6.62
N ALA A 107 -12.35 11.29 -5.96
CA ALA A 107 -11.65 11.63 -4.74
C ALA A 107 -10.61 12.75 -4.94
N ILE A 108 -9.88 12.73 -6.05
CA ILE A 108 -8.93 13.80 -6.42
C ILE A 108 -9.68 15.11 -6.65
N ALA A 109 -10.82 15.08 -7.33
CA ALA A 109 -11.63 16.29 -7.57
C ALA A 109 -12.19 16.88 -6.26
N GLU A 110 -12.44 16.06 -5.24
CA GLU A 110 -12.87 16.51 -3.92
C GLU A 110 -11.76 17.21 -3.12
N ALA A 111 -10.49 16.85 -3.35
CA ALA A 111 -9.35 17.36 -2.59
C ALA A 111 -8.10 17.54 -3.47
N PRO A 112 -8.17 18.43 -4.49
CA PRO A 112 -7.12 18.58 -5.51
C PRO A 112 -5.79 19.09 -4.95
N GLU A 113 -5.81 19.78 -3.80
CA GLU A 113 -4.62 20.34 -3.14
C GLU A 113 -3.97 19.35 -2.16
N ASP A 114 -4.60 18.20 -1.87
CA ASP A 114 -4.06 17.26 -0.89
C ASP A 114 -3.00 16.37 -1.53
N LEU A 115 -1.92 16.13 -0.77
CA LEU A 115 -0.79 15.31 -1.20
C LEU A 115 -1.07 13.82 -1.03
N ILE A 116 -1.96 13.47 -0.10
CA ILE A 116 -2.38 12.11 0.20
C ILE A 116 -3.89 12.07 0.29
N ILE A 117 -4.50 11.18 -0.47
CA ILE A 117 -5.94 10.89 -0.43
C ILE A 117 -6.10 9.43 -0.02
N GLN A 118 -6.80 9.18 1.07
CA GLN A 118 -7.16 7.84 1.51
C GLN A 118 -8.52 7.46 0.95
N MET A 119 -8.57 6.28 0.34
CA MET A 119 -9.78 5.66 -0.17
C MET A 119 -10.35 4.67 0.85
N ASN A 120 -11.63 4.42 0.81
CA ASN A 120 -12.21 3.32 1.55
C ASN A 120 -11.93 1.98 0.85
N HIS A 121 -12.07 0.90 1.60
CA HIS A 121 -11.92 -0.45 1.11
C HIS A 121 -12.94 -1.39 1.74
N VAL A 122 -13.16 -2.53 1.11
CA VAL A 122 -13.97 -3.62 1.64
C VAL A 122 -13.12 -4.86 1.85
N PHE A 123 -13.35 -5.58 2.94
CA PHE A 123 -12.75 -6.88 3.15
C PHE A 123 -13.59 -7.95 2.46
N ILE A 124 -12.92 -8.83 1.74
CA ILE A 124 -13.50 -10.05 1.17
C ILE A 124 -13.05 -11.21 2.04
N THR A 125 -14.01 -11.94 2.63
CA THR A 125 -13.69 -13.13 3.42
C THR A 125 -13.55 -14.35 2.49
N PRO A 126 -12.95 -15.46 2.95
CA PRO A 126 -12.88 -16.70 2.16
C PRO A 126 -14.26 -17.19 1.70
N GLU A 127 -15.32 -16.91 2.46
CA GLU A 127 -16.71 -17.27 2.11
C GLU A 127 -17.36 -16.27 1.14
N GLY A 128 -16.59 -15.27 0.66
CA GLY A 128 -17.07 -14.27 -0.29
C GLY A 128 -17.92 -13.15 0.30
N SER A 129 -18.08 -13.10 1.64
CA SER A 129 -18.78 -11.99 2.26
C SER A 129 -17.96 -10.69 2.21
N GLN A 130 -18.65 -9.56 2.03
CA GLN A 130 -18.03 -8.25 1.98
C GLN A 130 -18.33 -7.48 3.25
N ARG A 131 -17.30 -6.92 3.88
CA ARG A 131 -17.45 -6.07 5.05
C ARG A 131 -16.59 -4.82 4.92
N GLN A 132 -17.24 -3.67 4.90
CA GLN A 132 -16.52 -2.40 5.04
C GLN A 132 -15.97 -2.29 6.47
N ARG A 133 -14.67 -2.06 6.59
CA ARG A 133 -14.00 -1.84 7.86
C ARG A 133 -13.55 -0.39 7.93
N PHE A 134 -13.86 0.27 9.06
CA PHE A 134 -13.52 1.66 9.32
C PHE A 134 -14.06 2.65 8.28
N PRO A 135 -15.36 2.97 8.31
CA PRO A 135 -15.83 4.15 7.60
C PRO A 135 -15.26 5.38 8.31
N ASN A 136 -14.04 5.75 7.94
CA ASN A 136 -13.60 7.10 8.26
C ASN A 136 -14.55 8.05 7.53
N LYS A 137 -15.05 9.03 8.24
CA LYS A 137 -15.89 10.04 7.62
C LYS A 137 -15.09 10.84 6.62
N ARG A 138 -15.74 11.27 5.55
CA ARG A 138 -15.16 12.20 4.59
C ARG A 138 -14.59 13.43 5.28
N GLY A 139 -13.39 13.86 4.90
CA GLY A 139 -12.77 15.08 5.40
C GLY A 139 -11.27 14.97 5.63
N HIS A 140 -10.70 16.03 6.14
CA HIS A 140 -9.29 16.12 6.44
C HIS A 140 -8.98 15.54 7.82
N TYR A 141 -7.93 14.73 7.88
CA TYR A 141 -7.38 14.17 9.11
C TYR A 141 -5.93 14.64 9.25
N TYR A 142 -5.66 15.29 10.34
CA TYR A 142 -4.34 15.80 10.70
C TYR A 142 -3.59 14.80 11.58
N LEU A 143 -2.33 15.09 11.89
CA LEU A 143 -1.44 14.20 12.62
C LEU A 143 -2.01 13.74 13.99
N ASP A 144 -2.79 14.57 14.65
CA ASP A 144 -3.48 14.25 15.92
C ASP A 144 -4.52 13.12 15.80
N ARG A 145 -4.83 12.68 14.59
CA ARG A 145 -5.77 11.58 14.32
C ARG A 145 -5.15 10.38 13.64
N LEU A 146 -3.81 10.32 13.60
CA LEU A 146 -3.05 9.21 13.00
C LEU A 146 -3.50 7.81 13.49
N PRO A 147 -3.80 7.58 14.79
CA PRO A 147 -4.25 6.28 15.26
C PRO A 147 -5.47 5.72 14.55
N LYS A 148 -6.27 6.59 13.94
CA LYS A 148 -7.51 6.23 13.20
C LYS A 148 -7.28 6.02 11.72
N LEU A 149 -6.08 6.30 11.21
CA LEU A 149 -5.73 6.08 9.81
C LEU A 149 -5.20 4.65 9.63
N TRP A 150 -5.59 4.02 8.54
CA TRP A 150 -4.96 2.78 8.14
C TRP A 150 -3.56 3.06 7.60
N ALA A 151 -2.56 2.32 8.08
CA ALA A 151 -1.16 2.51 7.70
C ALA A 151 -0.80 1.94 6.31
N SER A 152 -1.66 1.08 5.72
CA SER A 152 -1.38 0.50 4.39
C SER A 152 -1.25 1.55 3.30
N SER A 153 -0.31 1.36 2.38
CA SER A 153 -0.13 2.16 1.17
C SER A 153 -1.21 1.87 0.12
N CYS A 154 -1.79 0.66 0.10
CA CYS A 154 -2.65 0.17 -0.98
C CYS A 154 -4.01 0.86 -1.10
N ASN A 155 -4.48 1.53 -0.07
CA ASN A 155 -5.75 2.27 -0.12
C ASN A 155 -5.56 3.78 -0.25
N LYS A 156 -4.41 4.22 -0.74
CA LYS A 156 -4.07 5.64 -0.84
C LYS A 156 -3.62 6.04 -2.23
N LEU A 157 -3.94 7.28 -2.56
CA LEU A 157 -3.35 8.00 -3.68
C LEU A 157 -2.32 8.96 -3.13
N PHE A 158 -1.10 8.86 -3.61
CA PHE A 158 0.00 9.75 -3.29
C PHE A 158 0.26 10.64 -4.51
N ARG A 159 0.28 11.96 -4.32
CA ARG A 159 0.66 12.85 -5.40
C ARG A 159 2.14 12.67 -5.74
N ALA A 160 2.49 12.64 -7.03
CA ALA A 160 3.82 12.27 -7.50
C ALA A 160 4.94 13.13 -6.91
N ASP A 161 4.71 14.45 -6.76
CA ASP A 161 5.68 15.37 -6.17
C ASP A 161 5.95 15.12 -4.69
N LEU A 162 5.00 14.51 -3.97
CA LEU A 162 5.24 14.08 -2.59
C LEU A 162 6.22 12.92 -2.51
N VAL A 163 6.07 11.92 -3.39
CA VAL A 163 6.80 10.65 -3.28
C VAL A 163 8.11 10.61 -4.08
N GLN A 164 8.46 11.68 -4.77
CA GLN A 164 9.63 11.75 -5.66
C GLN A 164 10.97 11.37 -4.98
N ASN A 165 11.11 11.60 -3.68
CA ASN A 165 12.31 11.29 -2.91
C ASN A 165 11.98 10.49 -1.64
N ARG A 166 10.93 9.67 -1.68
CA ARG A 166 10.49 8.83 -0.56
C ARG A 166 10.42 7.40 -1.00
N PHE A 167 10.97 6.53 -0.16
CA PHE A 167 11.10 5.11 -0.47
C PHE A 167 10.68 4.27 0.73
N PHE A 168 10.19 3.08 0.44
CA PHE A 168 10.04 2.05 1.46
C PHE A 168 11.41 1.63 1.96
N ILE A 169 11.52 1.26 3.23
CA ILE A 169 12.79 0.79 3.81
C ILE A 169 13.06 -0.63 3.32
N ASP A 170 14.11 -0.79 2.51
CA ASP A 170 14.53 -2.09 1.99
C ASP A 170 14.90 -3.05 3.12
N GLY A 171 14.50 -4.31 2.96
CA GLY A 171 14.75 -5.37 3.93
C GLY A 171 13.83 -5.35 5.16
N LEU A 172 12.88 -4.42 5.23
CA LEU A 172 11.83 -4.44 6.24
C LEU A 172 10.64 -5.28 5.72
N ASN A 173 10.38 -6.42 6.36
CA ASN A 173 9.32 -7.35 5.95
C ASN A 173 7.96 -7.08 6.60
N HIS A 174 7.93 -6.21 7.61
CA HIS A 174 6.71 -5.82 8.31
C HIS A 174 6.80 -4.37 8.75
N GLY A 175 5.70 -3.61 8.59
CA GLY A 175 5.65 -2.19 8.93
C GLY A 175 6.28 -1.25 7.89
N GLU A 176 6.76 -1.76 6.75
CA GLU A 176 7.31 -0.98 5.64
C GLU A 176 6.28 0.03 5.11
N ASP A 177 5.03 -0.38 4.99
CA ASP A 177 3.90 0.45 4.59
C ASP A 177 3.65 1.60 5.58
N GLU A 178 3.63 1.27 6.88
CA GLU A 178 3.40 2.26 7.93
C GLU A 178 4.49 3.34 7.90
N LEU A 179 5.76 2.95 7.83
CA LEU A 179 6.87 3.90 7.80
C LEU A 179 6.88 4.75 6.53
N PHE A 180 6.57 4.18 5.38
CA PHE A 180 6.43 4.95 4.15
C PHE A 180 5.28 5.98 4.25
N VAL A 181 4.12 5.58 4.79
CA VAL A 181 2.99 6.50 4.99
C VAL A 181 3.35 7.59 6.00
N LEU A 182 4.07 7.25 7.09
CA LEU A 182 4.53 8.22 8.09
C LEU A 182 5.53 9.23 7.49
N ASP A 183 6.47 8.77 6.66
CA ASP A 183 7.40 9.67 5.95
C ASP A 183 6.66 10.61 4.99
N CYS A 184 5.67 10.10 4.25
CA CYS A 184 4.81 10.94 3.43
C CYS A 184 4.03 11.95 4.29
N LEU A 185 3.49 11.53 5.44
CA LEU A 185 2.73 12.40 6.35
C LEU A 185 3.59 13.44 7.05
N SER A 186 4.87 13.17 7.30
CA SER A 186 5.81 14.15 7.86
C SER A 186 5.89 15.42 6.99
N LYS A 187 5.70 15.26 5.67
CA LYS A 187 5.65 16.36 4.70
C LYS A 187 4.24 16.87 4.44
N ALA A 188 3.28 15.98 4.25
CA ALA A 188 1.91 16.33 3.88
C ALA A 188 1.12 16.96 5.03
N ARG A 189 1.44 16.58 6.29
CA ARG A 189 0.82 17.05 7.55
C ARG A 189 -0.65 16.69 7.71
N ARG A 190 -1.32 16.25 6.65
CA ARG A 190 -2.71 15.83 6.65
C ARG A 190 -2.96 14.81 5.54
N ILE A 191 -4.08 14.12 5.68
CA ILE A 191 -4.64 13.22 4.68
C ILE A 191 -6.10 13.62 4.44
N TYR A 192 -6.53 13.58 3.19
CA TYR A 192 -7.96 13.66 2.89
C TYR A 192 -8.53 12.24 2.84
N ASN A 193 -9.52 11.96 3.66
CA ASN A 193 -10.26 10.71 3.57
C ASN A 193 -11.50 10.89 2.71
N SER A 194 -11.56 10.13 1.62
CA SER A 194 -12.71 10.06 0.73
C SER A 194 -13.64 8.91 1.14
N GLU A 195 -14.94 9.03 0.84
CA GLU A 195 -15.91 7.94 1.01
C GLU A 195 -15.90 6.94 -0.16
N HIS A 196 -15.18 7.24 -1.24
CA HIS A 196 -15.04 6.38 -2.39
C HIS A 196 -14.33 5.07 -2.03
N ILE A 197 -14.81 3.95 -2.58
CA ILE A 197 -14.24 2.62 -2.35
C ILE A 197 -13.39 2.26 -3.57
N ALA A 198 -12.08 2.07 -3.37
CA ALA A 198 -11.17 1.71 -4.45
C ALA A 198 -10.61 0.28 -4.32
N LEU A 199 -10.55 -0.29 -3.11
CA LEU A 199 -9.85 -1.55 -2.85
C LEU A 199 -10.79 -2.61 -2.29
N ARG A 200 -10.65 -3.83 -2.79
CA ARG A 200 -11.21 -5.08 -2.25
C ARG A 200 -10.07 -5.89 -1.67
N TYR A 201 -9.93 -5.83 -0.36
CA TYR A 201 -8.88 -6.52 0.37
C TYR A 201 -9.28 -7.97 0.65
N HIS A 202 -8.54 -8.91 0.09
CA HIS A 202 -8.81 -10.33 0.22
C HIS A 202 -8.10 -10.95 1.43
N LYS A 203 -8.81 -11.85 2.11
CA LYS A 203 -8.28 -12.61 3.26
C LYS A 203 -8.23 -14.12 3.01
N ASP A 204 -8.21 -14.50 1.77
CA ASP A 204 -8.17 -15.89 1.31
C ASP A 204 -6.75 -16.40 1.00
N ASN A 205 -5.74 -15.53 1.04
CA ASN A 205 -4.34 -15.92 0.87
C ASN A 205 -3.72 -16.36 2.21
N PRO A 206 -3.49 -17.68 2.44
CA PRO A 206 -2.89 -18.16 3.68
C PRO A 206 -1.40 -17.81 3.79
N ASN A 207 -0.75 -17.46 2.68
CA ASN A 207 0.67 -17.11 2.60
C ASN A 207 0.90 -15.60 2.57
N SER A 208 -0.10 -14.79 2.91
CA SER A 208 0.07 -13.34 2.97
C SER A 208 1.13 -12.94 4.02
N LEU A 209 1.92 -11.90 3.74
CA LEU A 209 2.94 -11.40 4.66
C LEU A 209 2.37 -11.10 6.05
N SER A 210 1.16 -10.55 6.11
CA SER A 210 0.48 -10.26 7.37
C SER A 210 0.11 -11.50 8.19
N SER A 211 0.01 -12.69 7.57
CA SER A 211 -0.27 -13.95 8.27
C SER A 211 1.00 -14.68 8.73
N SER A 212 2.17 -14.32 8.21
CA SER A 212 3.46 -14.97 8.46
C SER A 212 4.44 -14.11 9.28
N THR A 213 3.97 -13.04 9.92
CA THR A 213 4.81 -12.13 10.72
C THR A 213 5.51 -12.87 11.85
N THR A 214 6.83 -12.74 11.94
CA THR A 214 7.68 -13.32 12.96
C THR A 214 8.01 -12.33 14.08
N PRO A 215 8.48 -12.77 15.27
CA PRO A 215 9.00 -11.85 16.29
C PRO A 215 10.16 -10.98 15.80
N GLU A 216 11.00 -11.50 14.92
CA GLU A 216 12.13 -10.79 14.31
C GLU A 216 11.64 -9.65 13.42
N ASP A 217 10.58 -9.86 12.64
CA ASP A 217 9.95 -8.82 11.81
C ASP A 217 9.43 -7.66 12.68
N LEU A 218 8.77 -8.00 13.81
CA LEU A 218 8.26 -6.99 14.75
C LEU A 218 9.40 -6.21 15.42
N ILE A 219 10.52 -6.86 15.75
CA ILE A 219 11.72 -6.18 16.27
C ILE A 219 12.30 -5.26 15.20
N GLY A 220 12.33 -5.70 13.95
CA GLY A 220 12.77 -4.90 12.80
C GLY A 220 11.93 -3.63 12.65
N GLU A 221 10.61 -3.77 12.65
CA GLU A 221 9.66 -2.65 12.61
C GLU A 221 9.90 -1.64 13.74
N GLN A 222 10.03 -2.12 15.00
CA GLN A 222 10.25 -1.25 16.15
C GLN A 222 11.58 -0.49 16.06
N ARG A 223 12.66 -1.12 15.59
CA ARG A 223 13.94 -0.45 15.34
C ARG A 223 13.81 0.63 14.28
N ALA A 224 13.22 0.30 13.14
CA ALA A 224 13.01 1.26 12.07
C ALA A 224 12.14 2.45 12.50
N LEU A 225 11.14 2.22 13.37
CA LEU A 225 10.32 3.28 13.95
C LEU A 225 11.11 4.17 14.92
N ILE A 226 12.01 3.59 15.71
CA ILE A 226 12.91 4.37 16.60
C ILE A 226 13.83 5.25 15.77
N ASP A 227 14.44 4.68 14.70
CA ASP A 227 15.31 5.43 13.79
C ASP A 227 14.55 6.56 13.09
N PHE A 228 13.30 6.33 12.69
CA PHE A 228 12.43 7.35 12.12
C PHE A 228 12.18 8.50 13.13
N LEU A 229 11.85 8.16 14.37
CA LEU A 229 11.63 9.16 15.43
C LEU A 229 12.88 9.98 15.72
N ASP A 230 14.08 9.38 15.68
CA ASP A 230 15.35 10.10 15.87
C ASP A 230 15.64 11.04 14.71
N GLN A 231 15.38 10.62 13.48
CA GLN A 231 15.50 11.47 12.30
C GLN A 231 14.54 12.68 12.33
N HIS A 232 13.37 12.52 12.93
CA HIS A 232 12.33 13.55 13.04
C HIS A 232 12.23 14.19 14.43
N ARG A 233 13.27 14.04 15.27
CA ARG A 233 13.24 14.47 16.69
C ARG A 233 12.89 15.94 16.92
N ASP A 234 13.17 16.80 15.93
CA ASP A 234 12.86 18.23 16.00
C ASP A 234 11.40 18.52 15.55
N ASP A 235 10.72 17.57 14.93
CA ASP A 235 9.32 17.64 14.57
C ASP A 235 8.45 17.06 15.69
N ARG A 236 8.12 17.89 16.66
CA ARG A 236 7.36 17.48 17.86
C ARG A 236 5.99 16.92 17.51
N GLU A 237 5.33 17.48 16.49
CA GLU A 237 3.96 17.09 16.11
C GLU A 237 3.94 15.66 15.56
N ILE A 238 4.86 15.30 14.64
CA ILE A 238 4.93 13.94 14.09
C ILE A 238 5.35 12.94 15.16
N CYS A 239 6.31 13.30 16.02
CA CYS A 239 6.75 12.44 17.10
C CYS A 239 5.64 12.16 18.14
N GLU A 240 4.86 13.17 18.48
CA GLU A 240 3.71 13.03 19.40
C GLU A 240 2.63 12.12 18.78
N ALA A 241 2.28 12.37 17.53
CA ALA A 241 1.29 11.58 16.80
C ALA A 241 1.69 10.09 16.73
N ILE A 242 2.97 9.78 16.46
CA ILE A 242 3.47 8.42 16.43
C ILE A 242 3.41 7.76 17.80
N ARG A 243 3.84 8.44 18.86
CA ARG A 243 3.79 7.91 20.24
C ARG A 243 2.35 7.61 20.68
N GLN A 244 1.42 8.49 20.34
CA GLN A 244 -0.01 8.27 20.61
C GLN A 244 -0.51 7.04 19.86
N ARG A 245 -0.18 6.91 18.56
CA ARG A 245 -0.54 5.75 17.75
C ARG A 245 0.02 4.46 18.34
N GLN A 246 1.30 4.43 18.72
CA GLN A 246 1.91 3.26 19.33
C GLN A 246 1.19 2.89 20.64
N THR A 247 0.88 3.87 21.48
CA THR A 247 0.13 3.64 22.72
C THR A 247 -1.23 3.01 22.47
N GLU A 248 -1.96 3.48 21.46
CA GLU A 248 -3.26 2.91 21.09
C GLU A 248 -3.13 1.47 20.54
N LEU A 249 -2.09 1.18 19.74
CA LEU A 249 -1.81 -0.18 19.23
C LEU A 249 -1.48 -1.13 20.38
N TRP A 250 -0.58 -0.74 21.31
CA TRP A 250 -0.23 -1.56 22.48
C TRP A 250 -1.42 -1.81 23.41
N ASN A 251 -2.37 -0.90 23.50
CA ASN A 251 -3.59 -1.06 24.27
C ASN A 251 -4.69 -1.86 23.54
N ASN A 252 -4.47 -2.23 22.27
CA ASN A 252 -5.42 -2.99 21.47
C ASN A 252 -5.26 -4.50 21.70
N PRO A 253 -6.23 -5.20 22.29
CA PRO A 253 -6.12 -6.63 22.56
C PRO A 253 -5.92 -7.51 21.32
N VAL A 254 -6.38 -7.05 20.15
CA VAL A 254 -6.21 -7.77 18.89
C VAL A 254 -4.76 -7.67 18.42
N TYR A 255 -4.16 -6.49 18.50
CA TYR A 255 -2.76 -6.26 18.18
C TYR A 255 -1.85 -7.06 19.13
N MET A 256 -2.11 -6.99 20.42
CA MET A 256 -1.31 -7.69 21.44
C MET A 256 -1.39 -9.23 21.38
N ARG A 257 -2.46 -9.80 20.82
CA ARG A 257 -2.52 -11.26 20.59
C ARG A 257 -1.49 -11.74 19.57
N ASN A 258 -1.11 -10.90 18.63
CA ASN A 258 -0.09 -11.23 17.63
C ASN A 258 1.33 -11.17 18.20
N PHE A 259 1.55 -10.40 19.29
CA PHE A 259 2.84 -10.33 20.01
C PHE A 259 3.00 -11.37 21.11
N GLY A 260 1.91 -11.80 21.73
CA GLY A 260 1.93 -12.81 22.76
C GLY A 260 1.70 -14.18 22.17
N GLY A 261 2.75 -14.86 21.70
CA GLY A 261 2.66 -16.22 21.20
C GLY A 261 1.76 -17.08 22.10
N ASN A 262 0.95 -17.94 21.47
CA ASN A 262 0.03 -18.86 22.10
C ASN A 262 0.61 -19.42 23.41
N LYS A 263 0.03 -19.03 24.53
CA LYS A 263 0.08 -19.81 25.76
C LYS A 263 -1.11 -20.72 25.79
#